data_2b627113daea679b92bf85ca8a8c94d6
#
_entry.id   2b627113daea679b92bf85ca8a8c94d6
#
_cell.length_a   1.000
_cell.length_b   1.000
_cell.length_c   1.000
_cell.angle_alpha   90.00
_cell.angle_beta   90.00
_cell.angle_gamma   90.00
#
_symmetry.space_group_name_H-M   'P 1'
#
loop_
_entity.id
_entity.type
_entity.pdbx_description
1 polymer ?
#
loop_
_entity_poly.entity_id
_entity_poly.type
_entity_poly.pdbx_seq_one_letter_code
_entity_poly.pdbx_strand_id
1 'polypeptide(L)'
;MGLEDKADAYPAQLSGGQKQRIAIVRAMAMRPKVMLFDEPTSALDPEMVGEVLEVMKELAQEGMTMVVVTHEMGFAREVGTRVLFMDGGHILEQNEPHAFFAAPKEPRTIEFLSKVL
;
A
#
# COMPACT_ATOMS: atom_id res chain seq x y z
N MET A 1 6.35 16.04 2.11
CA MET A 1 5.70 14.94 2.83
C MET A 1 5.81 15.05 4.36
N GLY A 2 6.15 16.18 4.88
CA GLY A 2 6.10 16.48 6.31
C GLY A 2 7.16 15.85 7.18
N LEU A 3 8.26 15.36 6.59
CA LEU A 3 9.36 14.76 7.35
C LEU A 3 10.70 15.44 7.13
N GLU A 4 10.72 16.59 6.50
CA GLU A 4 11.96 17.29 6.18
C GLU A 4 12.72 17.66 7.45
N ASP A 5 12.01 18.01 8.53
CA ASP A 5 12.58 18.34 9.81
C ASP A 5 13.20 17.13 10.53
N LYS A 6 12.86 15.92 10.11
CA LYS A 6 13.36 14.68 10.69
C LYS A 6 14.35 13.94 9.79
N ALA A 7 14.64 14.47 8.62
CA ALA A 7 15.52 13.81 7.66
C ALA A 7 16.92 13.56 8.22
N ASP A 8 17.38 14.40 9.14
CA ASP A 8 18.71 14.29 9.74
C ASP A 8 18.73 13.46 11.03
N ALA A 9 17.58 12.97 11.51
CA ALA A 9 17.53 12.17 12.73
C ALA A 9 18.14 10.78 12.49
N TYR A 10 18.79 10.24 13.53
CA TYR A 10 19.31 8.88 13.45
C TYR A 10 18.17 7.87 13.38
N PRO A 11 18.25 6.86 12.50
CA PRO A 11 17.16 5.87 12.35
C PRO A 11 16.71 5.22 13.65
N ALA A 12 17.60 5.01 14.60
CA ALA A 12 17.27 4.39 15.89
C ALA A 12 16.36 5.26 16.77
N GLN A 13 16.24 6.55 16.45
CA GLN A 13 15.41 7.49 17.20
C GLN A 13 14.01 7.63 16.60
N LEU A 14 13.75 6.94 15.49
CA LEU A 14 12.51 7.08 14.74
C LEU A 14 11.59 5.89 14.99
N SER A 15 10.27 6.12 14.94
CA SER A 15 9.28 5.06 14.97
C SER A 15 9.36 4.21 13.70
N GLY A 16 8.76 3.01 13.70
CA GLY A 16 8.68 2.16 12.53
C GLY A 16 7.99 2.85 11.35
N GLY A 17 6.90 3.60 11.63
CA GLY A 17 6.18 4.35 10.60
C GLY A 17 7.03 5.48 10.02
N GLN A 18 7.77 6.19 10.87
CA GLN A 18 8.67 7.25 10.41
C GLN A 18 9.80 6.71 9.55
N LYS A 19 10.38 5.57 9.93
CA LYS A 19 11.41 4.90 9.12
C LYS A 19 10.86 4.52 7.76
N GLN A 20 9.66 3.99 7.71
CA GLN A 20 9.01 3.59 6.45
C GLN A 20 8.75 4.80 5.57
N ARG A 21 8.25 5.91 6.15
CA ARG A 21 8.00 7.13 5.39
C ARG A 21 9.29 7.71 4.83
N ILE A 22 10.37 7.71 5.59
CA ILE A 22 11.68 8.17 5.12
C ILE A 22 12.18 7.29 3.98
N ALA A 23 12.00 5.99 4.08
CA ALA A 23 12.39 5.07 3.01
C ALA A 23 11.64 5.39 1.70
N ILE A 24 10.35 5.68 1.80
CA ILE A 24 9.54 6.06 0.65
C ILE A 24 10.04 7.37 0.04
N VAL A 25 10.32 8.38 0.88
CA VAL A 25 10.83 9.66 0.41
C VAL A 25 12.17 9.50 -0.31
N ARG A 26 13.06 8.69 0.25
CA ARG A 26 14.35 8.41 -0.38
C ARG A 26 14.20 7.71 -1.73
N ALA A 27 13.29 6.75 -1.82
CA ALA A 27 13.01 6.08 -3.07
C ALA A 27 12.47 7.06 -4.12
N MET A 28 11.63 7.99 -3.69
CA MET A 28 11.09 9.04 -4.57
C MET A 28 12.16 9.97 -5.11
N ALA A 29 13.21 10.24 -4.33
CA ALA A 29 14.31 11.10 -4.76
C ALA A 29 15.03 10.55 -5.98
N MET A 30 14.95 9.24 -6.23
CA MET A 30 15.53 8.60 -7.41
C MET A 30 14.64 8.76 -8.65
N ARG A 31 13.48 9.36 -8.53
CA ARG A 31 12.50 9.58 -9.63
C ARG A 31 12.18 8.29 -10.39
N PRO A 32 11.70 7.25 -9.71
CA PRO A 32 11.40 5.99 -10.38
C PRO A 32 10.19 6.11 -11.28
N LYS A 33 10.13 5.27 -12.32
CA LYS A 33 8.93 5.18 -13.16
C LYS A 33 7.83 4.36 -12.49
N VAL A 34 8.22 3.35 -11.69
CA VAL A 34 7.31 2.48 -10.97
C VAL A 34 7.89 2.25 -9.59
N MET A 35 7.05 2.32 -8.57
CA MET A 35 7.42 1.96 -7.20
C MET A 35 6.74 0.67 -6.80
N LEU A 36 7.50 -0.22 -6.14
CA LEU A 36 6.98 -1.49 -5.64
C LEU A 36 6.93 -1.42 -4.11
N PHE A 37 5.77 -1.78 -3.56
CA PHE A 37 5.58 -1.86 -2.11
C PHE A 37 5.14 -3.28 -1.76
N ASP A 38 5.91 -3.95 -0.91
CA ASP A 38 5.58 -5.31 -0.47
C ASP A 38 5.19 -5.28 1.00
N GLU A 39 3.89 -5.30 1.25
CA GLU A 39 3.30 -5.25 2.58
C GLU A 39 3.91 -4.14 3.46
N PRO A 40 3.82 -2.88 3.02
CA PRO A 40 4.54 -1.79 3.68
C PRO A 40 4.08 -1.49 5.11
N THR A 41 2.93 -2.01 5.52
CA THR A 41 2.38 -1.77 6.85
C THR A 41 2.36 -3.00 7.74
N SER A 42 2.83 -4.16 7.26
CA SER A 42 2.65 -5.45 7.96
C SER A 42 3.32 -5.53 9.32
N ALA A 43 4.40 -4.81 9.54
CA ALA A 43 5.16 -4.84 10.80
C ALA A 43 4.93 -3.60 11.66
N LEU A 44 3.92 -2.80 11.35
CA LEU A 44 3.68 -1.52 12.03
C LEU A 44 2.49 -1.61 12.98
N ASP A 45 2.54 -0.79 14.05
CA ASP A 45 1.40 -0.59 14.94
C ASP A 45 0.26 0.11 14.17
N PRO A 46 -1.00 -0.12 14.55
CA PRO A 46 -2.14 0.51 13.87
C PRO A 46 -2.04 2.02 13.73
N GLU A 47 -1.44 2.71 14.72
CA GLU A 47 -1.27 4.16 14.66
C GLU A 47 -0.32 4.58 13.54
N MET A 48 0.69 3.77 13.26
CA MET A 48 1.68 4.05 12.24
C MET A 48 1.21 3.67 10.84
N VAL A 49 0.32 2.69 10.75
CA VAL A 49 -0.24 2.23 9.48
C VAL A 49 -0.88 3.39 8.72
N GLY A 50 -1.70 4.19 9.42
CA GLY A 50 -2.37 5.33 8.80
C GLY A 50 -1.41 6.35 8.21
N GLU A 51 -0.29 6.61 8.91
CA GLU A 51 0.71 7.56 8.41
C GLU A 51 1.35 7.09 7.12
N VAL A 52 1.71 5.81 7.04
CA VAL A 52 2.34 5.25 5.84
C VAL A 52 1.37 5.21 4.68
N LEU A 53 0.13 4.78 4.93
CA LEU A 53 -0.89 4.75 3.88
C LEU A 53 -1.21 6.14 3.35
N GLU A 54 -1.17 7.17 4.20
CA GLU A 54 -1.41 8.53 3.77
C GLU A 54 -0.32 9.02 2.80
N VAL A 55 0.94 8.70 3.07
CA VAL A 55 2.04 9.02 2.15
C VAL A 55 1.83 8.33 0.81
N MET A 56 1.48 7.05 0.82
CA MET A 56 1.24 6.30 -0.40
C MET A 56 0.06 6.86 -1.20
N LYS A 57 -0.98 7.31 -0.49
CA LYS A 57 -2.13 7.94 -1.10
C LYS A 57 -1.76 9.25 -1.80
N GLU A 58 -0.91 10.07 -1.16
CA GLU A 58 -0.41 11.28 -1.77
C GLU A 58 0.36 10.98 -3.06
N LEU A 59 1.18 9.94 -3.06
CA LEU A 59 1.92 9.53 -4.25
C LEU A 59 0.98 9.12 -5.38
N ALA A 60 -0.07 8.39 -5.05
CA ALA A 60 -1.06 7.98 -6.03
C ALA A 60 -1.77 9.19 -6.64
N GLN A 61 -2.08 10.20 -5.82
CA GLN A 61 -2.71 11.43 -6.29
C GLN A 61 -1.78 12.24 -7.20
N GLU A 62 -0.48 12.13 -7.02
CA GLU A 62 0.51 12.77 -7.88
C GLU A 62 0.73 12.01 -9.20
N GLY A 63 0.05 10.89 -9.40
CA GLY A 63 0.15 10.11 -10.64
C GLY A 63 1.27 9.09 -10.66
N MET A 64 1.88 8.79 -9.51
CA MET A 64 2.93 7.78 -9.43
C MET A 64 2.36 6.39 -9.72
N THR A 65 3.01 5.66 -10.63
CA THR A 65 2.66 4.27 -10.90
C THR A 65 3.22 3.40 -9.78
N MET A 66 2.34 2.65 -9.12
CA MET A 66 2.72 1.82 -7.99
C MET A 66 2.12 0.42 -8.12
N VAL A 67 2.90 -0.58 -7.71
CA VAL A 67 2.40 -1.94 -7.49
C VAL A 67 2.50 -2.18 -5.99
N VAL A 68 1.38 -2.47 -5.35
CA VAL A 68 1.30 -2.60 -3.89
C VAL A 68 0.75 -3.96 -3.52
N VAL A 69 1.55 -4.73 -2.78
CA VAL A 69 1.09 -5.99 -2.18
C VAL A 69 0.65 -5.65 -0.76
N THR A 70 -0.63 -5.84 -0.45
CA THR A 70 -1.15 -5.39 0.83
C THR A 70 -2.37 -6.20 1.27
N HIS A 71 -2.58 -6.25 2.60
CA HIS A 71 -3.81 -6.74 3.21
C HIS A 71 -4.74 -5.58 3.62
N GLU A 72 -4.34 -4.36 3.34
CA GLU A 72 -5.12 -3.16 3.67
C GLU A 72 -6.21 -2.95 2.61
N MET A 73 -7.36 -3.57 2.83
CA MET A 73 -8.44 -3.59 1.83
C MET A 73 -9.09 -2.22 1.63
N GLY A 74 -9.20 -1.43 2.69
CA GLY A 74 -9.72 -0.06 2.58
C GLY A 74 -8.84 0.80 1.68
N PHE A 75 -7.52 0.69 1.83
CA PHE A 75 -6.57 1.39 0.99
C PHE A 75 -6.69 0.94 -0.47
N ALA A 76 -6.74 -0.37 -0.70
CA ALA A 76 -6.87 -0.91 -2.05
C ALA A 76 -8.14 -0.43 -2.74
N ARG A 77 -9.25 -0.39 -2.00
CA ARG A 77 -10.54 0.07 -2.53
C ARG A 77 -10.51 1.57 -2.86
N GLU A 78 -9.93 2.38 -1.98
CA GLU A 78 -9.95 3.83 -2.13
C GLU A 78 -8.95 4.34 -3.17
N VAL A 79 -7.77 3.75 -3.22
CA VAL A 79 -6.64 4.30 -3.96
C VAL A 79 -6.30 3.51 -5.22
N GLY A 80 -6.57 2.21 -5.22
CA GLY A 80 -6.23 1.36 -6.36
C GLY A 80 -6.99 1.74 -7.62
N THR A 81 -6.34 1.57 -8.76
CA THR A 81 -6.99 1.69 -10.06
C THR A 81 -7.31 0.31 -10.62
N ARG A 82 -6.59 -0.70 -10.15
CA ARG A 82 -6.82 -2.09 -10.50
C ARG A 82 -6.42 -2.97 -9.32
N VAL A 83 -7.24 -3.95 -9.01
CA VAL A 83 -7.00 -4.88 -7.92
C VAL A 83 -6.81 -6.28 -8.50
N LEU A 84 -5.76 -6.97 -8.03
CA LEU A 84 -5.45 -8.33 -8.43
C LEU A 84 -5.44 -9.21 -7.19
N PHE A 85 -6.16 -10.34 -7.25
CA PHE A 85 -6.11 -11.35 -6.21
C PHE A 85 -5.18 -12.47 -6.64
N MET A 86 -4.15 -12.75 -5.83
CA MET A 86 -3.17 -13.78 -6.13
C MET A 86 -3.25 -14.90 -5.10
N ASP A 87 -3.13 -16.13 -5.58
CA ASP A 87 -3.07 -17.31 -4.73
C ASP A 87 -2.26 -18.40 -5.43
N GLY A 88 -1.40 -19.08 -4.69
CA GLY A 88 -0.57 -20.14 -5.24
C GLY A 88 0.32 -19.71 -6.39
N GLY A 89 0.78 -18.46 -6.40
CA GLY A 89 1.63 -17.93 -7.45
C GLY A 89 0.90 -17.52 -8.73
N HIS A 90 -0.42 -17.55 -8.72
CA HIS A 90 -1.23 -17.20 -9.88
C HIS A 90 -2.17 -16.04 -9.59
N ILE A 91 -2.46 -15.24 -10.62
CA ILE A 91 -3.49 -14.21 -10.55
C ILE A 91 -4.82 -14.89 -10.82
N LEU A 92 -5.68 -14.99 -9.81
CA LEU A 92 -6.98 -15.67 -9.94
C LEU A 92 -8.08 -14.74 -10.44
N GLU A 93 -8.03 -13.48 -10.04
CA GLU A 93 -9.04 -12.51 -10.42
C GLU A 93 -8.43 -11.13 -10.46
N GLN A 94 -8.88 -10.29 -11.39
CA GLN A 94 -8.50 -8.89 -11.45
C GLN A 94 -9.66 -8.06 -12.00
N ASN A 95 -9.82 -6.86 -11.43
CA ASN A 95 -10.86 -5.94 -11.85
C ASN A 95 -10.57 -4.55 -11.30
N GLU A 96 -11.36 -3.56 -11.72
CA GLU A 96 -11.29 -2.26 -11.05
C GLU A 96 -11.85 -2.39 -9.63
N PRO A 97 -11.45 -1.51 -8.68
CA PRO A 97 -11.76 -1.73 -7.26
C PRO A 97 -13.23 -1.88 -6.94
N HIS A 98 -14.09 -1.02 -7.48
CA HIS A 98 -15.52 -1.08 -7.16
C HIS A 98 -16.12 -2.43 -7.52
N ALA A 99 -15.87 -2.90 -8.74
CA ALA A 99 -16.40 -4.18 -9.20
C ALA A 99 -15.76 -5.35 -8.44
N PHE A 100 -14.46 -5.26 -8.16
CA PHE A 100 -13.75 -6.33 -7.45
C PHE A 100 -14.35 -6.56 -6.06
N PHE A 101 -14.56 -5.50 -5.29
CA PHE A 101 -15.06 -5.63 -3.92
C PHE A 101 -16.57 -5.83 -3.83
N ALA A 102 -17.33 -5.25 -4.77
CA ALA A 102 -18.80 -5.38 -4.74
C ALA A 102 -19.27 -6.73 -5.25
N ALA A 103 -18.61 -7.30 -6.26
CA ALA A 103 -19.05 -8.53 -6.90
C ALA A 103 -17.88 -9.40 -7.34
N PRO A 104 -17.10 -9.95 -6.38
CA PRO A 104 -16.02 -10.87 -6.73
C PRO A 104 -16.59 -12.13 -7.38
N LYS A 105 -15.87 -12.68 -8.35
CA LYS A 105 -16.37 -13.80 -9.16
C LYS A 105 -15.76 -15.14 -8.79
N GLU A 106 -14.47 -15.17 -8.47
CA GLU A 106 -13.80 -16.42 -8.16
C GLU A 106 -14.11 -16.89 -6.74
N PRO A 107 -14.39 -18.19 -6.53
CA PRO A 107 -14.70 -18.70 -5.18
C PRO A 107 -13.65 -18.37 -4.14
N ARG A 108 -12.37 -18.45 -4.49
CA ARG A 108 -11.28 -18.12 -3.55
C ARG A 108 -11.28 -16.65 -3.18
N THR A 109 -11.58 -15.77 -4.12
CA THR A 109 -11.68 -14.34 -3.86
C THR A 109 -12.83 -14.06 -2.90
N ILE A 110 -13.98 -14.68 -3.15
CA ILE A 110 -15.16 -14.53 -2.30
C ILE A 110 -14.85 -14.99 -0.87
N GLU A 111 -14.21 -16.15 -0.74
CA GLU A 111 -13.81 -16.67 0.56
C GLU A 111 -12.86 -15.73 1.30
N PHE A 112 -11.82 -15.25 0.61
CA PHE A 112 -10.86 -14.34 1.19
C PHE A 112 -11.51 -13.05 1.68
N LEU A 113 -12.31 -12.42 0.82
CA LEU A 113 -12.96 -11.15 1.18
C LEU A 113 -13.95 -11.31 2.32
N SER A 114 -14.61 -12.46 2.43
CA SER A 114 -15.53 -12.72 3.54
C SER A 114 -14.82 -12.76 4.89
N LYS A 115 -13.51 -13.07 4.90
CA LYS A 115 -12.72 -13.15 6.13
C LYS A 115 -12.08 -11.82 6.53
N VAL A 116 -11.80 -10.95 5.57
CA VAL A 116 -11.06 -9.71 5.82
C VAL A 116 -11.91 -8.44 5.77
N LEU A 117 -13.15 -8.55 5.35
CA LEU A 117 -14.08 -7.41 5.32
C LEU A 117 -15.11 -7.45 6.42
#